data_6dc74c56f6c54e986691436284a263cc
#
_entry.id   6dc74c56f6c54e986691436284a263cc
#
_cell.length_a   1.000
_cell.length_b   1.000
_cell.length_c   1.000
_cell.angle_alpha   90.00
_cell.angle_beta   90.00
_cell.angle_gamma   90.00
#
_symmetry.space_group_name_H-M   'P 1'
#
loop_
_entity.id
_entity.type
_entity.pdbx_description
1 polymer ?
#
loop_
_entity_poly.entity_id
_entity_poly.type
_entity_poly.pdbx_seq_one_letter_code
_entity_poly.pdbx_strand_id
1 'polypeptide(L)'
;MATESLDKSLSRISEKMHVLAQRYDAVCQERTQALERIAELERELRDKEQRIEQLSLRNEYLSVSSTLAPDRDAIEKTRNIITELVREIDRCIADIDG
;
A
#
# COMPACT_ATOMS: atom_id res chain seq x y z
N MET A 1 54.19 1.20 -33.77
CA MET A 1 53.80 -0.04 -33.07
C MET A 1 53.34 0.19 -31.65
N ALA A 2 54.06 0.92 -30.82
CA ALA A 2 53.56 1.27 -29.47
C ALA A 2 52.32 2.16 -29.50
N THR A 3 52.18 3.05 -30.46
CA THR A 3 51.05 3.93 -30.69
C THR A 3 49.76 3.18 -31.05
N GLU A 4 49.86 2.16 -31.87
CA GLU A 4 48.72 1.31 -32.27
C GLU A 4 48.19 0.49 -31.09
N SER A 5 49.09 -0.02 -30.24
CA SER A 5 48.72 -0.73 -29.03
C SER A 5 48.01 0.18 -28.02
N LEU A 6 48.47 1.41 -27.86
CA LEU A 6 47.83 2.44 -27.02
C LEU A 6 46.44 2.83 -27.56
N ASP A 7 46.32 3.04 -28.88
CA ASP A 7 45.04 3.38 -29.51
C ASP A 7 44.00 2.27 -29.33
N LYS A 8 44.41 1.01 -29.45
CA LYS A 8 43.56 -0.15 -29.20
C LYS A 8 43.13 -0.23 -27.74
N SER A 9 44.05 0.02 -26.82
CA SER A 9 43.74 0.04 -25.38
C SER A 9 42.76 1.17 -25.02
N LEU A 10 42.96 2.37 -25.55
CA LEU A 10 42.09 3.51 -25.37
C LEU A 10 40.69 3.25 -25.93
N SER A 11 40.65 2.64 -27.13
CA SER A 11 39.38 2.24 -27.77
C SER A 11 38.60 1.25 -26.93
N ARG A 12 39.25 0.25 -26.33
CA ARG A 12 38.64 -0.72 -25.42
C ARG A 12 38.13 -0.06 -24.17
N ILE A 13 38.90 0.83 -23.58
CA ILE A 13 38.49 1.56 -22.38
C ILE A 13 37.26 2.41 -22.68
N SER A 14 37.26 3.13 -23.80
CA SER A 14 36.12 3.95 -24.23
C SER A 14 34.88 3.12 -24.44
N GLU A 15 34.98 1.96 -25.09
CA GLU A 15 33.84 1.04 -25.28
C GLU A 15 33.29 0.51 -23.95
N LYS A 16 34.19 0.11 -23.04
CA LYS A 16 33.80 -0.37 -21.72
C LYS A 16 33.13 0.73 -20.90
N MET A 17 33.64 1.94 -20.97
CA MET A 17 33.04 3.10 -20.29
C MET A 17 31.64 3.40 -20.83
N HIS A 18 31.47 3.31 -22.15
CA HIS A 18 30.16 3.50 -22.79
C HIS A 18 29.14 2.45 -22.35
N VAL A 19 29.53 1.18 -22.34
CA VAL A 19 28.69 0.08 -21.88
C VAL A 19 28.34 0.25 -20.40
N LEU A 20 29.31 0.63 -19.58
CA LEU A 20 29.09 0.86 -18.15
C LEU A 20 28.12 2.02 -17.91
N ALA A 21 28.25 3.11 -18.66
CA ALA A 21 27.32 4.24 -18.59
C ALA A 21 25.89 3.82 -18.97
N GLN A 22 25.74 3.03 -20.03
CA GLN A 22 24.44 2.51 -20.46
C GLN A 22 23.81 1.62 -19.38
N ARG A 23 24.60 0.74 -18.77
CA ARG A 23 24.14 -0.13 -17.68
C ARG A 23 23.74 0.68 -16.45
N TYR A 24 24.51 1.71 -16.12
CA TYR A 24 24.19 2.60 -15.03
C TYR A 24 22.85 3.29 -15.26
N ASP A 25 22.64 3.86 -16.44
CA ASP A 25 21.38 4.51 -16.80
C ASP A 25 20.19 3.54 -16.74
N ALA A 26 20.37 2.32 -17.25
CA ALA A 26 19.35 1.28 -17.20
C ALA A 26 18.97 0.92 -15.74
N VAL A 27 19.97 0.76 -14.88
CA VAL A 27 19.74 0.47 -13.46
C VAL A 27 19.06 1.65 -12.75
N CYS A 28 19.43 2.87 -13.07
CA CYS A 28 18.76 4.07 -12.53
C CYS A 28 17.30 4.14 -12.94
N GLN A 29 16.98 3.82 -14.19
CA GLN A 29 15.60 3.76 -14.69
C GLN A 29 14.81 2.67 -13.99
N GLU A 30 15.38 1.47 -13.86
CA GLU A 30 14.75 0.36 -13.12
C GLU A 30 14.47 0.75 -11.67
N ARG A 31 15.43 1.40 -11.03
CA ARG A 31 15.26 1.91 -9.64
C ARG A 31 14.11 2.91 -9.55
N THR A 32 14.05 3.86 -10.47
CA THR A 32 12.98 4.87 -10.50
C THR A 32 11.62 4.20 -10.66
N GLN A 33 11.50 3.26 -11.60
CA GLN A 33 10.27 2.50 -11.82
C GLN A 33 9.87 1.68 -10.59
N ALA A 34 10.85 1.03 -9.94
CA ALA A 34 10.61 0.26 -8.73
C ALA A 34 10.11 1.14 -7.58
N LEU A 35 10.70 2.32 -7.39
CA LEU A 35 10.28 3.27 -6.37
C LEU A 35 8.85 3.80 -6.63
N GLU A 36 8.52 4.08 -7.88
CA GLU A 36 7.16 4.46 -8.28
C GLU A 36 6.16 3.34 -7.98
N ARG A 37 6.54 2.10 -8.29
CA ARG A 37 5.69 0.93 -8.01
C ARG A 37 5.49 0.71 -6.51
N ILE A 38 6.52 0.90 -5.72
CA ILE A 38 6.43 0.84 -4.26
C ILE A 38 5.44 1.88 -3.74
N ALA A 39 5.51 3.11 -4.23
CA ALA A 39 4.57 4.18 -3.83
C ALA A 39 3.12 3.84 -4.22
N GLU A 40 2.89 3.28 -5.39
CA GLU A 40 1.57 2.80 -5.82
C GLU A 40 1.06 1.68 -4.93
N LEU A 41 1.90 0.69 -4.65
CA LEU A 41 1.54 -0.45 -3.79
C LEU A 41 1.23 -0.01 -2.37
N GLU A 42 1.96 0.95 -1.82
CA GLU A 42 1.69 1.51 -0.50
C GLU A 42 0.33 2.20 -0.46
N ARG A 43 -0.04 2.92 -1.51
CA ARG A 43 -1.36 3.54 -1.63
C ARG A 43 -2.47 2.50 -1.72
N GLU A 44 -2.29 1.48 -2.55
CA GLU A 44 -3.24 0.38 -2.68
C GLU A 44 -3.44 -0.35 -1.35
N LEU A 45 -2.35 -0.57 -0.61
CA LEU A 45 -2.42 -1.19 0.71
C LEU A 45 -3.24 -0.34 1.68
N ARG A 46 -3.01 0.96 1.75
CA ARG A 46 -3.78 1.85 2.61
C ARG A 46 -5.26 1.84 2.25
N ASP A 47 -5.58 1.91 0.96
CA ASP A 47 -6.97 1.86 0.48
C ASP A 47 -7.64 0.55 0.86
N LYS A 48 -6.95 -0.58 0.69
CA LYS A 48 -7.46 -1.91 1.05
C LYS A 48 -7.64 -2.06 2.55
N GLU A 49 -6.72 -1.56 3.35
CA GLU A 49 -6.82 -1.57 4.82
C GLU A 49 -8.06 -0.80 5.28
N GLN A 50 -8.31 0.39 4.74
CA GLN A 50 -9.50 1.16 5.01
C GLN A 50 -10.77 0.42 4.62
N ARG A 51 -10.76 -0.23 3.45
CA ARG A 51 -11.91 -1.01 2.99
C ARG A 51 -12.18 -2.22 3.87
N ILE A 52 -11.12 -2.91 4.30
CA ILE A 52 -11.23 -4.04 5.24
C ILE A 52 -11.86 -3.57 6.55
N GLU A 53 -11.41 -2.44 7.07
CA GLU A 53 -11.96 -1.85 8.30
C GLU A 53 -13.44 -1.53 8.16
N GLN A 54 -13.83 -0.88 7.06
CA GLN A 54 -15.22 -0.57 6.76
C GLN A 54 -16.08 -1.83 6.62
N LEU A 55 -15.58 -2.85 5.91
CA LEU A 55 -16.27 -4.12 5.74
C LEU A 55 -16.39 -4.89 7.05
N SER A 56 -15.37 -4.84 7.90
CA SER A 56 -15.39 -5.46 9.22
C SER A 56 -16.48 -4.84 10.11
N LEU A 57 -16.54 -3.50 10.15
CA LEU A 57 -17.57 -2.78 10.88
C LEU A 57 -18.98 -3.10 10.35
N ARG A 58 -19.11 -3.16 9.03
CA ARG A 58 -20.38 -3.50 8.39
C ARG A 58 -20.81 -4.93 8.71
N ASN A 59 -19.86 -5.87 8.73
CA ASN A 59 -20.11 -7.25 9.12
C ASN A 59 -20.59 -7.35 10.58
N GLU A 60 -19.93 -6.64 11.48
CA GLU A 60 -20.34 -6.58 12.89
C GLU A 60 -21.78 -6.03 13.02
N TYR A 61 -22.07 -4.94 12.32
CA TYR A 61 -23.41 -4.36 12.29
C TYR A 61 -24.45 -5.35 11.77
N LEU A 62 -24.18 -6.02 10.65
CA LEU A 62 -25.10 -7.01 10.06
C LEU A 62 -25.26 -8.24 10.96
N SER A 63 -24.20 -8.68 11.62
CA SER A 63 -24.25 -9.80 12.58
C SER A 63 -25.14 -9.47 13.77
N VAL A 64 -25.02 -8.26 14.31
CA VAL A 64 -25.85 -7.78 15.40
C VAL A 64 -27.31 -7.65 14.94
N SER A 65 -27.53 -7.10 13.73
CA SER A 65 -28.88 -6.95 13.15
C SER A 65 -29.56 -8.29 12.91
N SER A 66 -28.81 -9.33 12.51
CA SER A 66 -29.36 -10.67 12.27
C SER A 66 -29.71 -11.43 13.55
N THR A 67 -29.14 -11.03 14.69
CA THR A 67 -29.43 -11.62 16.00
C THR A 67 -30.59 -10.95 16.72
N LEU A 68 -31.30 -10.01 16.08
CA LEU A 68 -32.49 -9.37 16.62
C LEU A 68 -33.61 -10.39 16.82
N ALA A 69 -33.72 -10.92 18.04
CA ALA A 69 -34.84 -11.77 18.44
C ALA A 69 -36.03 -10.88 18.85
N PRO A 70 -37.30 -11.33 18.67
CA PRO A 70 -38.50 -10.54 19.02
C PRO A 70 -38.74 -10.40 20.52
N ASP A 71 -37.78 -10.73 21.35
CA ASP A 71 -37.85 -10.65 22.81
C ASP A 71 -37.37 -9.28 23.29
N ARG A 72 -38.08 -8.71 24.27
CA ARG A 72 -37.78 -7.36 24.82
C ARG A 72 -36.39 -7.25 25.43
N ASP A 73 -35.95 -8.28 26.17
CA ASP A 73 -34.61 -8.31 26.76
C ASP A 73 -33.50 -8.38 25.67
N ALA A 74 -33.75 -9.14 24.62
CA ALA A 74 -32.87 -9.21 23.48
C ALA A 74 -32.82 -7.86 22.73
N ILE A 75 -33.92 -7.16 22.61
CA ILE A 75 -34.00 -5.83 22.00
C ILE A 75 -33.15 -4.81 22.79
N GLU A 76 -33.24 -4.82 24.13
CA GLU A 76 -32.44 -3.93 24.98
C GLU A 76 -30.95 -4.20 24.86
N LYS A 77 -30.53 -5.48 24.89
CA LYS A 77 -29.15 -5.89 24.70
C LYS A 77 -28.63 -5.46 23.34
N THR A 78 -29.42 -5.66 22.29
CA THR A 78 -29.08 -5.27 20.91
C THR A 78 -28.96 -3.76 20.79
N ARG A 79 -29.86 -3.00 21.45
CA ARG A 79 -29.78 -1.54 21.46
C ARG A 79 -28.50 -1.03 22.11
N ASN A 80 -28.06 -1.66 23.21
CA ASN A 80 -26.79 -1.33 23.84
C ASN A 80 -25.59 -1.63 22.95
N ILE A 81 -25.60 -2.77 22.27
CA ILE A 81 -24.55 -3.18 21.34
C ILE A 81 -24.46 -2.18 20.18
N ILE A 82 -25.60 -1.80 19.61
CA ILE A 82 -25.65 -0.82 18.51
C ILE A 82 -25.10 0.54 18.98
N THR A 83 -25.45 0.97 20.20
CA THR A 83 -24.93 2.21 20.78
C THR A 83 -23.41 2.17 20.92
N GLU A 84 -22.83 1.07 21.36
CA GLU A 84 -21.38 0.89 21.45
C GLU A 84 -20.71 0.89 20.07
N LEU A 85 -21.31 0.22 19.10
CA LEU A 85 -20.81 0.20 17.71
C LEU A 85 -20.81 1.60 17.09
N VAL A 86 -21.84 2.38 17.29
CA VAL A 86 -21.91 3.77 16.85
C VAL A 86 -20.79 4.59 17.47
N ARG A 87 -20.53 4.42 18.77
CA ARG A 87 -19.40 5.09 19.44
C ARG A 87 -18.05 4.71 18.87
N GLU A 88 -17.86 3.42 18.55
CA GLU A 88 -16.62 2.94 17.91
C GLU A 88 -16.45 3.53 16.51
N ILE A 89 -17.52 3.60 15.73
CA ILE A 89 -17.53 4.22 14.40
C ILE A 89 -17.15 5.69 14.51
N ASP A 90 -17.74 6.42 15.43
CA ASP A 90 -17.44 7.82 15.68
C ASP A 90 -15.98 8.03 16.08
N ARG A 91 -15.40 7.16 16.90
CA ARG A 91 -13.98 7.19 17.26
C ARG A 91 -13.10 6.95 16.05
N CYS A 92 -13.43 5.96 15.20
CA CYS A 92 -12.68 5.67 13.97
C CYS A 92 -12.70 6.86 13.01
N ILE A 93 -13.85 7.52 12.88
CA ILE A 93 -13.97 8.73 12.05
C ILE A 93 -13.12 9.86 12.62
N ALA A 94 -13.14 10.06 13.93
CA ALA A 94 -12.32 11.06 14.61
C ALA A 94 -10.82 10.79 14.43
N ASP A 95 -10.40 9.54 14.49
CA ASP A 95 -9.00 9.14 14.28
C ASP A 95 -8.55 9.35 12.82
N ILE A 96 -9.45 9.17 11.86
CA ILE A 96 -9.17 9.41 10.44
C ILE A 96 -9.06 10.91 10.16
N ASP A 97 -9.92 11.72 10.75
CA ASP A 97 -9.96 13.18 10.58
C ASP A 97 -8.90 13.90 11.45
N GLY A 98 -8.41 13.23 12.44
CA GLY A 98 -7.38 13.76 13.33
C GLY A 98 -5.98 13.55 12.79
#